data_fff09f584aba3c49ea2b2a1749567f84
#
_entry.id   fff09f584aba3c49ea2b2a1749567f84
#
_cell.length_a   1.000
_cell.length_b   1.000
_cell.length_c   1.000
_cell.angle_alpha   90.00
_cell.angle_beta   90.00
_cell.angle_gamma   90.00
#
_symmetry.space_group_name_H-M   'P 1'
#
loop_
_entity.id
_entity.type
_entity.pdbx_description
1 polymer ?
#
loop_
_entity_poly.entity_id
_entity_poly.type
_entity_poly.pdbx_seq_one_letter_code
_entity_poly.pdbx_strand_id
1 'polypeptide(L)'
;MRHHHIFSIVLAIAACILAGCGARSQYRTPGAGADVTKLFETADEDIQKIVARQPESPLPANLVVLRLQDTHYYSYSCRGGSVQRGVYNVITTRDIEKDEDFQRIGNLSQIAQVGTVNRLLLPHNIVSDKDLRLSAAKLHADMLFLYTVDTKYWSEDNAKPLSVVTLGFSPSVNLHMVSTLSGVLCDVRTGYIYGTVEATEKQKQLTSWWANSDTADQARLRVERIAFEKMLDEFEKLWIGVAAERAAVLNIQAAVK
;
A
#
# COMPACT_ATOMS: atom_id res chain seq x y z
N MET A 1 23.21 35.89 -52.31
CA MET A 1 23.93 35.41 -51.11
C MET A 1 23.13 35.60 -49.80
N ARG A 2 22.35 36.63 -49.61
CA ARG A 2 21.66 36.93 -48.33
C ARG A 2 20.55 35.95 -47.97
N HIS A 3 19.85 35.34 -48.95
CA HIS A 3 18.76 34.38 -48.68
C HIS A 3 19.24 33.00 -48.20
N HIS A 4 20.45 32.56 -48.60
CA HIS A 4 20.99 31.26 -48.16
C HIS A 4 21.35 31.27 -46.69
N HIS A 5 21.85 32.40 -46.15
CA HIS A 5 22.17 32.50 -44.71
C HIS A 5 20.94 32.49 -43.83
N ILE A 6 19.84 33.13 -44.27
CA ILE A 6 18.58 33.12 -43.51
C ILE A 6 17.99 31.68 -43.43
N PHE A 7 18.01 30.96 -44.56
CA PHE A 7 17.53 29.59 -44.62
C PHE A 7 18.35 28.62 -43.72
N SER A 8 19.70 28.81 -43.71
CA SER A 8 20.57 28.01 -42.86
C SER A 8 20.35 28.29 -41.38
N ILE A 9 20.10 29.55 -40.99
CA ILE A 9 19.82 29.94 -39.61
C ILE A 9 18.45 29.35 -39.15
N VAL A 10 17.42 29.43 -39.98
CA VAL A 10 16.12 28.86 -39.68
C VAL A 10 16.17 27.32 -39.53
N LEU A 11 16.96 26.68 -40.41
CA LEU A 11 17.15 25.23 -40.35
C LEU A 11 17.94 24.82 -39.06
N ALA A 12 18.94 25.60 -38.66
CA ALA A 12 19.72 25.38 -37.44
C ALA A 12 18.86 25.57 -36.18
N ILE A 13 17.99 26.59 -36.15
CA ILE A 13 17.07 26.83 -35.04
C ILE A 13 16.03 25.68 -34.96
N ALA A 14 15.48 25.23 -36.11
CA ALA A 14 14.59 24.09 -36.13
C ALA A 14 15.26 22.79 -35.65
N ALA A 15 16.53 22.57 -36.01
CA ALA A 15 17.29 21.42 -35.53
C ALA A 15 17.59 21.49 -34.03
N CYS A 16 17.85 22.67 -33.46
CA CYS A 16 18.04 22.88 -32.02
C CYS A 16 16.73 22.65 -31.25
N ILE A 17 15.57 23.02 -31.80
CA ILE A 17 14.26 22.77 -31.18
C ILE A 17 13.95 21.27 -31.18
N LEU A 18 14.35 20.53 -32.22
CA LEU A 18 14.16 19.08 -32.31
C LEU A 18 15.16 18.30 -31.43
N ALA A 19 16.32 18.89 -31.13
CA ALA A 19 17.32 18.30 -30.21
C ALA A 19 17.08 18.64 -28.74
N GLY A 20 16.03 19.37 -28.42
CA GLY A 20 15.59 19.63 -27.06
C GLY A 20 15.30 18.30 -26.37
N CYS A 21 16.33 17.74 -25.71
CA CYS A 21 16.17 16.67 -24.73
C CYS A 21 15.23 17.18 -23.64
N GLY A 22 13.94 17.02 -23.84
CA GLY A 22 12.99 17.15 -22.77
C GLY A 22 13.42 16.17 -21.67
N ALA A 23 13.96 16.69 -20.57
CA ALA A 23 14.19 15.91 -19.38
C ALA A 23 12.82 15.30 -19.02
N ARG A 24 12.59 14.04 -19.40
CA ARG A 24 11.43 13.28 -18.94
C ARG A 24 11.50 13.29 -17.44
N SER A 25 10.63 14.02 -16.79
CA SER A 25 10.40 13.83 -15.38
C SER A 25 9.75 12.44 -15.24
N GLN A 26 10.60 11.41 -15.10
CA GLN A 26 10.09 10.07 -14.86
C GLN A 26 9.39 10.10 -13.51
N TYR A 27 8.08 9.92 -13.52
CA TYR A 27 7.36 9.65 -12.29
C TYR A 27 7.98 8.41 -11.64
N ARG A 28 8.40 8.56 -10.40
CA ARG A 28 8.98 7.47 -9.63
C ARG A 28 7.84 6.75 -8.92
N THR A 29 7.69 5.45 -9.16
CA THR A 29 6.77 4.64 -8.36
C THR A 29 7.14 4.76 -6.88
N PRO A 30 6.16 4.73 -5.96
CA PRO A 30 6.42 4.78 -4.52
C PRO A 30 7.36 3.67 -4.01
N GLY A 31 7.62 2.66 -4.79
CA GLY A 31 8.36 1.47 -4.43
C GLY A 31 7.43 0.27 -4.26
N ALA A 32 8.03 -0.90 -4.17
CA ALA A 32 7.31 -2.13 -3.88
C ALA A 32 6.69 -2.10 -2.48
N GLY A 33 5.68 -2.92 -2.27
CA GLY A 33 5.20 -3.25 -0.93
C GLY A 33 6.34 -3.83 -0.07
N ALA A 34 6.22 -3.74 1.25
CA ALA A 34 7.16 -4.40 2.13
C ALA A 34 7.09 -5.92 1.92
N ASP A 35 8.22 -6.58 1.80
CA ASP A 35 8.29 -8.03 1.83
C ASP A 35 8.05 -8.49 3.28
N VAL A 36 6.79 -8.63 3.63
CA VAL A 36 6.39 -9.07 4.98
C VAL A 36 6.66 -10.56 5.21
N THR A 37 7.00 -11.33 4.16
CA THR A 37 7.33 -12.75 4.31
C THR A 37 8.54 -12.92 5.22
N LYS A 38 9.51 -12.00 5.17
CA LYS A 38 10.66 -11.97 6.07
C LYS A 38 10.31 -11.78 7.54
N LEU A 39 9.14 -11.21 7.86
CA LEU A 39 8.66 -11.12 9.24
C LEU A 39 8.23 -12.48 9.78
N PHE A 40 7.84 -13.38 8.89
CA PHE A 40 7.34 -14.72 9.20
C PHE A 40 8.31 -15.82 8.74
N GLU A 41 9.55 -15.44 8.37
CA GLU A 41 10.58 -16.43 8.08
C GLU A 41 10.83 -17.30 9.32
N THR A 42 10.73 -18.61 9.13
CA THR A 42 10.88 -19.59 10.18
C THR A 42 11.81 -20.70 9.70
N ALA A 43 12.69 -21.11 10.61
CA ALA A 43 13.43 -22.36 10.41
C ALA A 43 12.48 -23.56 10.55
N ASP A 44 12.80 -24.69 9.93
CA ASP A 44 12.00 -25.93 10.01
C ASP A 44 11.65 -26.34 11.44
N GLU A 45 12.55 -26.12 12.38
CA GLU A 45 12.36 -26.38 13.81
C GLU A 45 11.23 -25.53 14.42
N ASP A 46 10.94 -24.36 13.86
CA ASP A 46 9.92 -23.47 14.35
C ASP A 46 8.53 -23.75 13.75
N ILE A 47 8.45 -24.54 12.67
CA ILE A 47 7.17 -24.89 12.03
C ILE A 47 6.23 -25.57 13.03
N GLN A 48 6.74 -26.51 13.82
CA GLN A 48 5.94 -27.20 14.83
C GLN A 48 5.43 -26.23 15.91
N LYS A 49 6.25 -25.27 16.34
CA LYS A 49 5.84 -24.24 17.31
C LYS A 49 4.75 -23.34 16.73
N ILE A 50 4.81 -23.05 15.43
CA ILE A 50 3.79 -22.23 14.75
C ILE A 50 2.50 -23.00 14.61
N VAL A 51 2.57 -24.25 14.16
CA VAL A 51 1.38 -25.13 14.03
C VAL A 51 0.71 -25.38 15.37
N ALA A 52 1.46 -25.40 16.46
CA ALA A 52 0.93 -25.53 17.82
C ALA A 52 0.29 -24.24 18.37
N ARG A 53 0.50 -23.06 17.72
CA ARG A 53 -0.12 -21.81 18.17
C ARG A 53 -1.63 -21.91 18.10
N GLN A 54 -2.28 -21.42 19.13
CA GLN A 54 -3.72 -21.34 19.19
C GLN A 54 -4.16 -19.88 19.26
N PRO A 55 -5.33 -19.54 18.73
CA PRO A 55 -5.89 -18.21 18.86
C PRO A 55 -6.32 -17.93 20.30
N GLU A 56 -5.81 -16.88 20.92
CA GLU A 56 -6.10 -16.48 22.30
C GLU A 56 -6.84 -15.16 22.43
N SER A 57 -7.04 -14.43 21.33
CA SER A 57 -7.74 -13.15 21.38
C SER A 57 -9.16 -13.31 21.89
N PRO A 58 -9.60 -12.50 22.87
CA PRO A 58 -10.98 -12.49 23.32
C PRO A 58 -11.89 -11.87 22.27
N LEU A 59 -13.19 -12.09 22.42
CA LEU A 59 -14.24 -11.38 21.68
C LEU A 59 -15.20 -10.72 22.68
N PRO A 60 -15.59 -9.44 22.47
CA PRO A 60 -15.19 -8.56 21.37
C PRO A 60 -13.71 -8.14 21.48
N ALA A 61 -13.01 -8.02 20.34
CA ALA A 61 -11.58 -7.77 20.25
C ALA A 61 -11.24 -6.30 20.02
N ASN A 62 -10.14 -5.82 20.58
CA ASN A 62 -9.50 -4.56 20.21
C ASN A 62 -8.56 -4.82 19.02
N LEU A 63 -8.81 -4.14 17.91
CA LEU A 63 -8.06 -4.29 16.67
C LEU A 63 -7.13 -3.11 16.46
N VAL A 64 -5.87 -3.38 16.13
CA VAL A 64 -4.95 -2.37 15.62
C VAL A 64 -4.72 -2.61 14.13
N VAL A 65 -4.79 -1.54 13.34
CA VAL A 65 -4.50 -1.54 11.90
C VAL A 65 -3.19 -0.83 11.66
N LEU A 66 -2.30 -1.45 10.87
CA LEU A 66 -0.96 -0.94 10.59
C LEU A 66 -0.58 -1.14 9.12
N ARG A 67 -0.14 -0.06 8.47
CA ARG A 67 0.44 -0.12 7.12
C ARG A 67 1.96 -0.22 7.19
N LEU A 68 2.51 -1.24 6.54
CA LEU A 68 3.94 -1.50 6.46
C LEU A 68 4.40 -1.44 4.99
N GLN A 69 5.55 -0.82 4.74
CA GLN A 69 6.13 -0.70 3.40
C GLN A 69 7.63 -1.00 3.43
N ASP A 70 8.21 -1.29 2.26
CA ASP A 70 9.65 -1.41 2.09
C ASP A 70 10.37 -0.10 2.42
N THR A 71 11.65 -0.15 2.79
CA THR A 71 12.48 1.03 3.08
C THR A 71 12.63 1.97 1.89
N HIS A 72 12.53 1.44 0.67
CA HIS A 72 12.61 2.21 -0.56
C HIS A 72 11.27 2.86 -0.96
N TYR A 73 10.23 2.64 -0.16
CA TYR A 73 8.93 3.27 -0.39
C TYR A 73 9.07 4.79 -0.38
N TYR A 74 8.57 5.41 -1.44
CA TYR A 74 8.52 6.85 -1.59
C TYR A 74 7.14 7.28 -2.07
N SER A 75 6.54 8.22 -1.37
CA SER A 75 5.27 8.82 -1.76
C SER A 75 5.35 10.33 -1.70
N TYR A 76 4.85 11.00 -2.72
CA TYR A 76 4.76 12.46 -2.75
C TYR A 76 3.77 12.99 -1.72
N SER A 77 2.69 12.26 -1.47
CA SER A 77 1.64 12.61 -0.51
C SER A 77 2.01 12.33 0.95
N CYS A 78 2.84 11.30 1.18
CA CYS A 78 3.26 10.89 2.54
C CYS A 78 4.60 11.47 2.99
N ARG A 79 5.04 12.61 2.45
CA ARG A 79 6.31 13.24 2.86
C ARG A 79 6.31 13.51 4.37
N GLY A 80 7.23 12.86 5.08
CA GLY A 80 7.36 12.95 6.54
C GLY A 80 6.37 12.10 7.35
N GLY A 81 5.48 11.37 6.70
CA GLY A 81 4.51 10.49 7.35
C GLY A 81 4.94 9.03 7.48
N SER A 82 6.08 8.67 6.92
CA SER A 82 6.69 7.34 7.10
C SER A 82 7.77 7.39 8.17
N VAL A 83 7.91 6.29 8.90
CA VAL A 83 8.94 6.11 9.91
C VAL A 83 9.72 4.84 9.61
N GLN A 84 10.97 5.01 9.15
CA GLN A 84 11.85 3.88 8.90
C GLN A 84 12.24 3.20 10.23
N ARG A 85 12.11 1.87 10.26
CA ARG A 85 12.48 1.01 11.38
C ARG A 85 13.14 -0.27 10.85
N GLY A 86 14.47 -0.27 10.79
CA GLY A 86 15.21 -1.37 10.18
C GLY A 86 14.98 -1.43 8.68
N VAL A 87 14.49 -2.55 8.20
CA VAL A 87 14.19 -2.82 6.78
C VAL A 87 12.77 -2.44 6.36
N TYR A 88 12.02 -1.77 7.23
CA TYR A 88 10.63 -1.40 6.97
C TYR A 88 10.37 0.09 7.18
N ASN A 89 9.43 0.61 6.41
CA ASN A 89 8.77 1.89 6.63
C ASN A 89 7.38 1.67 7.20
N VAL A 90 7.14 2.14 8.42
CA VAL A 90 5.79 2.19 8.98
C VAL A 90 5.13 3.49 8.56
N ILE A 91 4.00 3.39 7.88
CA ILE A 91 3.22 4.55 7.43
C ILE A 91 2.26 4.94 8.55
N THR A 92 2.47 6.13 9.09
CA THR A 92 1.65 6.66 10.21
C THR A 92 0.72 7.79 9.76
N THR A 93 0.86 8.26 8.52
CA THR A 93 -0.07 9.21 7.89
C THR A 93 -1.01 8.47 6.96
N ARG A 94 -2.22 8.98 6.86
CA ARG A 94 -3.26 8.42 6.00
C ARG A 94 -3.28 9.20 4.69
N ASP A 95 -2.96 8.55 3.58
CA ASP A 95 -3.05 9.13 2.23
C ASP A 95 -4.17 8.46 1.39
N ILE A 96 -4.46 7.21 1.66
CA ILE A 96 -5.53 6.45 1.01
C ILE A 96 -6.64 6.04 1.99
N GLU A 97 -6.34 5.96 3.27
CA GLU A 97 -7.26 5.61 4.34
C GLU A 97 -8.05 6.84 4.80
N LYS A 98 -9.33 6.67 5.10
CA LYS A 98 -10.23 7.69 5.65
C LYS A 98 -10.73 7.31 7.03
N ASP A 99 -11.24 8.26 7.78
CA ASP A 99 -11.82 7.98 9.10
C ASP A 99 -13.06 7.08 9.01
N GLU A 100 -13.81 7.18 7.91
CA GLU A 100 -14.97 6.35 7.64
C GLU A 100 -14.62 4.87 7.51
N ASP A 101 -13.40 4.55 7.00
CA ASP A 101 -12.94 3.18 6.88
C ASP A 101 -12.73 2.53 8.25
N PHE A 102 -12.14 3.29 9.18
CA PHE A 102 -11.94 2.81 10.55
C PHE A 102 -13.27 2.71 11.31
N GLN A 103 -14.21 3.61 11.04
CA GLN A 103 -15.58 3.49 11.57
C GLN A 103 -16.28 2.26 10.99
N ARG A 104 -16.12 2.00 9.69
CA ARG A 104 -16.66 0.80 9.03
C ARG A 104 -16.15 -0.48 9.68
N ILE A 105 -14.83 -0.58 9.90
CA ILE A 105 -14.23 -1.72 10.61
C ILE A 105 -14.75 -1.79 12.05
N GLY A 106 -14.80 -0.67 12.76
CA GLY A 106 -15.25 -0.60 14.15
C GLY A 106 -16.72 -1.00 14.37
N ASN A 107 -17.54 -0.87 13.32
CA ASN A 107 -18.95 -1.29 13.36
C ASN A 107 -19.17 -2.78 13.11
N LEU A 108 -18.12 -3.54 12.77
CA LEU A 108 -18.23 -4.98 12.61
C LEU A 108 -18.51 -5.64 13.96
N SER A 109 -19.39 -6.66 13.91
CA SER A 109 -19.74 -7.43 15.11
C SER A 109 -18.47 -8.01 15.75
N GLN A 110 -18.41 -7.99 17.08
CA GLN A 110 -17.25 -8.49 17.86
C GLN A 110 -15.95 -7.68 17.70
N ILE A 111 -15.98 -6.49 17.17
CA ILE A 111 -14.91 -5.49 17.33
C ILE A 111 -15.30 -4.52 18.45
N ALA A 112 -14.45 -4.40 19.46
CA ALA A 112 -14.64 -3.48 20.57
C ALA A 112 -14.14 -2.08 20.22
N GLN A 113 -12.94 -2.01 19.65
CA GLN A 113 -12.28 -0.76 19.25
C GLN A 113 -11.35 -1.01 18.07
N VAL A 114 -11.10 0.05 17.28
CA VAL A 114 -10.11 0.07 16.21
C VAL A 114 -9.14 1.21 16.47
N GLY A 115 -7.84 0.91 16.43
CA GLY A 115 -6.78 1.88 16.61
C GLY A 115 -5.67 1.74 15.57
N THR A 116 -4.77 2.73 15.57
CA THR A 116 -3.55 2.73 14.76
C THR A 116 -2.33 2.95 15.64
N VAL A 117 -1.17 2.42 15.24
CA VAL A 117 0.07 2.61 16.01
C VAL A 117 0.66 3.99 15.74
N ASN A 118 0.99 4.70 16.82
CA ASN A 118 1.74 5.95 16.75
C ASN A 118 3.25 5.64 16.67
N ARG A 119 4.01 6.51 15.98
CA ARG A 119 5.48 6.38 15.85
C ARG A 119 6.23 6.25 17.17
N LEU A 120 5.69 6.81 18.26
CA LEU A 120 6.30 6.73 19.62
C LEU A 120 6.28 5.32 20.20
N LEU A 121 5.34 4.47 19.76
CA LEU A 121 5.20 3.11 20.24
C LEU A 121 5.99 2.10 19.41
N LEU A 122 6.52 2.52 18.26
CA LEU A 122 7.30 1.65 17.37
C LEU A 122 8.67 1.36 17.97
N PRO A 123 9.16 0.12 17.88
CA PRO A 123 10.51 -0.22 18.26
C PRO A 123 11.52 0.48 17.33
N HIS A 124 12.77 0.56 17.75
CA HIS A 124 13.82 1.21 16.98
C HIS A 124 14.17 0.44 15.70
N ASN A 125 14.05 -0.89 15.76
CA ASN A 125 14.27 -1.80 14.65
C ASN A 125 13.16 -2.86 14.63
N ILE A 126 12.62 -3.13 13.45
CA ILE A 126 11.61 -4.16 13.22
C ILE A 126 12.29 -5.27 12.44
N VAL A 127 12.39 -6.45 13.06
CA VAL A 127 13.01 -7.64 12.46
C VAL A 127 12.07 -8.85 12.44
N SER A 128 10.95 -8.77 13.20
CA SER A 128 9.99 -9.87 13.29
C SER A 128 8.56 -9.36 13.50
N ASP A 129 7.57 -10.24 13.31
CA ASP A 129 6.17 -10.00 13.67
C ASP A 129 6.01 -9.66 15.16
N LYS A 130 6.84 -10.22 16.03
CA LYS A 130 6.85 -9.94 17.48
C LYS A 130 7.04 -8.46 17.77
N ASP A 131 7.88 -7.76 17.01
CA ASP A 131 8.15 -6.33 17.21
C ASP A 131 6.91 -5.47 16.94
N LEU A 132 6.13 -5.84 15.91
CA LEU A 132 4.88 -5.18 15.58
C LEU A 132 3.77 -5.53 16.58
N ARG A 133 3.67 -6.80 16.97
CA ARG A 133 2.73 -7.25 17.99
C ARG A 133 3.00 -6.60 19.37
N LEU A 134 4.27 -6.37 19.70
CA LEU A 134 4.63 -5.63 20.91
C LEU A 134 4.12 -4.19 20.88
N SER A 135 4.16 -3.54 19.72
CA SER A 135 3.60 -2.18 19.55
C SER A 135 2.09 -2.17 19.70
N ALA A 136 1.40 -3.17 19.14
CA ALA A 136 -0.04 -3.35 19.29
C ALA A 136 -0.43 -3.69 20.76
N ALA A 137 0.36 -4.52 21.43
CA ALA A 137 0.15 -4.89 22.82
C ALA A 137 0.22 -3.68 23.79
N LYS A 138 1.09 -2.69 23.51
CA LYS A 138 1.15 -1.43 24.28
C LYS A 138 -0.13 -0.62 24.18
N LEU A 139 -0.93 -0.84 23.15
CA LEU A 139 -2.26 -0.26 22.95
C LEU A 139 -3.38 -1.16 23.50
N HIS A 140 -3.04 -2.24 24.21
CA HIS A 140 -3.98 -3.24 24.67
C HIS A 140 -4.81 -3.88 23.55
N ALA A 141 -4.23 -3.96 22.33
CA ALA A 141 -4.86 -4.64 21.23
C ALA A 141 -4.81 -6.16 21.40
N ASP A 142 -5.89 -6.82 21.00
CA ASP A 142 -5.99 -8.27 20.98
C ASP A 142 -5.58 -8.82 19.61
N MET A 143 -5.90 -8.10 18.56
CA MET A 143 -5.59 -8.48 17.18
C MET A 143 -4.88 -7.35 16.42
N LEU A 144 -4.03 -7.74 15.47
CA LEU A 144 -3.29 -6.83 14.59
C LEU A 144 -3.65 -7.17 13.14
N PHE A 145 -4.18 -6.19 12.42
CA PHE A 145 -4.31 -6.22 10.96
C PHE A 145 -3.17 -5.43 10.34
N LEU A 146 -2.25 -6.15 9.72
CA LEU A 146 -1.10 -5.61 9.02
C LEU A 146 -1.35 -5.66 7.53
N TYR A 147 -1.10 -4.57 6.79
CA TYR A 147 -1.22 -4.57 5.33
C TYR A 147 -0.11 -3.77 4.65
N THR A 148 0.09 -4.06 3.37
CA THR A 148 1.06 -3.40 2.49
C THR A 148 0.42 -3.05 1.16
N VAL A 149 0.97 -2.05 0.48
CA VAL A 149 0.51 -1.57 -0.83
C VAL A 149 1.65 -1.72 -1.82
N ASP A 150 1.44 -2.46 -2.89
CA ASP A 150 2.36 -2.58 -4.04
C ASP A 150 1.72 -1.95 -5.27
N THR A 151 2.25 -0.82 -5.72
CA THR A 151 1.75 -0.12 -6.90
C THR A 151 2.82 -0.08 -7.97
N LYS A 152 2.50 -0.69 -9.12
CA LYS A 152 3.31 -0.69 -10.33
C LYS A 152 2.66 0.18 -11.37
N TYR A 153 3.50 0.88 -12.13
CA TYR A 153 3.03 1.61 -13.29
C TYR A 153 3.97 1.43 -14.47
N TRP A 154 3.43 1.55 -15.66
CA TRP A 154 4.19 1.64 -16.91
C TRP A 154 3.46 2.55 -17.89
N SER A 155 4.21 3.14 -18.80
CA SER A 155 3.67 4.00 -19.86
C SER A 155 3.84 3.35 -21.22
N GLU A 156 2.83 3.45 -22.05
CA GLU A 156 2.87 3.08 -23.46
C GLU A 156 2.73 4.34 -24.31
N ASP A 157 3.73 4.63 -25.11
CA ASP A 157 3.70 5.75 -26.04
C ASP A 157 2.86 5.36 -27.26
N ASN A 158 1.72 5.98 -27.41
CA ASN A 158 0.99 5.94 -28.67
C ASN A 158 1.55 7.04 -29.57
N ALA A 159 2.57 6.74 -30.37
CA ALA A 159 3.10 7.66 -31.36
C ALA A 159 2.01 8.05 -32.35
N LYS A 160 1.37 9.20 -32.14
CA LYS A 160 0.36 9.74 -33.04
C LYS A 160 0.95 10.94 -33.78
N PRO A 161 0.66 11.10 -35.09
CA PRO A 161 1.12 12.25 -35.86
C PRO A 161 0.76 13.59 -35.24
N LEU A 162 -0.34 13.65 -34.49
CA LEU A 162 -0.81 14.84 -33.76
C LEU A 162 0.14 15.27 -32.64
N SER A 163 0.88 14.36 -31.99
CA SER A 163 1.81 14.73 -30.92
C SER A 163 2.99 15.56 -31.44
N VAL A 164 3.40 15.33 -32.67
CA VAL A 164 4.45 16.09 -33.33
C VAL A 164 3.95 17.51 -33.70
N VAL A 165 2.72 17.60 -34.21
CA VAL A 165 2.11 18.89 -34.60
C VAL A 165 1.80 19.75 -33.36
N THR A 166 1.41 19.14 -32.25
CA THR A 166 1.05 19.85 -31.02
C THR A 166 2.23 19.99 -30.05
N LEU A 167 3.46 19.71 -30.47
CA LEU A 167 4.66 19.74 -29.62
C LEU A 167 4.49 18.94 -28.33
N GLY A 168 3.74 17.85 -28.37
CA GLY A 168 3.53 16.96 -27.21
C GLY A 168 2.41 17.39 -26.26
N PHE A 169 1.69 18.48 -26.52
CA PHE A 169 0.54 18.90 -25.70
C PHE A 169 -0.69 17.99 -25.90
N SER A 170 -0.76 17.25 -27.02
CA SER A 170 -1.83 16.29 -27.24
C SER A 170 -1.65 15.05 -26.34
N PRO A 171 -2.72 14.52 -25.71
CA PRO A 171 -2.65 13.28 -24.98
C PRO A 171 -2.21 12.12 -25.90
N SER A 172 -1.04 11.55 -25.62
CA SER A 172 -0.43 10.52 -26.48
C SER A 172 0.18 9.36 -25.70
N VAL A 173 0.17 9.44 -24.39
CA VAL A 173 0.75 8.44 -23.52
C VAL A 173 -0.36 7.74 -22.72
N ASN A 174 -0.43 6.42 -22.80
CA ASN A 174 -1.25 5.62 -21.91
C ASN A 174 -0.45 5.30 -20.66
N LEU A 175 -0.91 5.79 -19.53
CA LEU A 175 -0.38 5.43 -18.23
C LEU A 175 -1.21 4.27 -17.66
N HIS A 176 -0.58 3.14 -17.44
CA HIS A 176 -1.17 1.97 -16.80
C HIS A 176 -0.70 1.90 -15.36
N MET A 177 -1.63 1.68 -14.46
CA MET A 177 -1.36 1.51 -13.03
C MET A 177 -2.03 0.24 -12.52
N VAL A 178 -1.32 -0.52 -11.69
CA VAL A 178 -1.84 -1.70 -10.99
C VAL A 178 -1.44 -1.57 -9.55
N SER A 179 -2.41 -1.57 -8.65
CA SER A 179 -2.18 -1.54 -7.22
C SER A 179 -2.73 -2.81 -6.59
N THR A 180 -1.89 -3.52 -5.84
CA THR A 180 -2.26 -4.70 -5.06
C THR A 180 -2.03 -4.39 -3.59
N LEU A 181 -3.07 -4.60 -2.80
CA LEU A 181 -3.00 -4.51 -1.35
C LEU A 181 -3.14 -5.91 -0.77
N SER A 182 -2.20 -6.25 0.11
CA SER A 182 -2.17 -7.56 0.79
C SER A 182 -2.16 -7.33 2.29
N GLY A 183 -3.01 -8.03 3.02
CA GLY A 183 -3.16 -7.90 4.46
C GLY A 183 -3.17 -9.23 5.17
N VAL A 184 -2.76 -9.22 6.46
CA VAL A 184 -2.78 -10.36 7.37
C VAL A 184 -3.41 -9.96 8.69
N LEU A 185 -4.33 -10.77 9.20
CA LEU A 185 -4.92 -10.64 10.51
C LEU A 185 -4.28 -11.64 11.46
N CYS A 186 -3.69 -11.17 12.55
CA CYS A 186 -3.03 -12.04 13.53
C CYS A 186 -3.38 -11.71 14.98
N ASP A 187 -3.23 -12.71 15.84
CA ASP A 187 -3.33 -12.61 17.28
C ASP A 187 -2.11 -11.91 17.86
N VAL A 188 -2.32 -10.90 18.69
CA VAL A 188 -1.22 -10.12 19.28
C VAL A 188 -0.44 -10.95 20.31
N ARG A 189 -1.10 -11.85 21.05
CA ARG A 189 -0.47 -12.65 22.11
C ARG A 189 0.36 -13.79 21.54
N THR A 190 -0.25 -14.57 20.65
CA THR A 190 0.36 -15.82 20.17
C THR A 190 1.04 -15.70 18.81
N GLY A 191 0.67 -14.67 17.99
CA GLY A 191 1.07 -14.56 16.60
C GLY A 191 0.37 -15.59 15.70
N TYR A 192 -0.75 -16.17 16.17
CA TYR A 192 -1.58 -16.99 15.33
C TYR A 192 -2.16 -16.16 14.19
N ILE A 193 -2.10 -16.67 12.96
CA ILE A 193 -2.64 -15.98 11.78
C ILE A 193 -4.06 -16.48 11.56
N TYR A 194 -5.04 -15.59 11.67
CA TYR A 194 -6.45 -15.88 11.41
C TYR A 194 -6.76 -15.99 9.93
N GLY A 195 -6.02 -15.24 9.10
CA GLY A 195 -6.18 -15.28 7.66
C GLY A 195 -5.50 -14.09 6.97
N THR A 196 -5.56 -14.12 5.65
CA THR A 196 -5.00 -13.10 4.76
C THR A 196 -6.05 -12.61 3.79
N VAL A 197 -5.88 -11.38 3.33
CA VAL A 197 -6.72 -10.74 2.31
C VAL A 197 -5.85 -10.12 1.24
N GLU A 198 -6.33 -10.11 0.00
CA GLU A 198 -5.65 -9.45 -1.10
C GLU A 198 -6.67 -8.85 -2.05
N ALA A 199 -6.38 -7.64 -2.52
CA ALA A 199 -7.20 -6.97 -3.52
C ALA A 199 -6.31 -6.25 -4.53
N THR A 200 -6.67 -6.34 -5.81
CA THR A 200 -5.96 -5.67 -6.90
C THR A 200 -6.90 -4.78 -7.68
N GLU A 201 -6.44 -3.58 -8.00
CA GLU A 201 -7.10 -2.66 -8.91
C GLU A 201 -6.17 -2.29 -10.05
N LYS A 202 -6.76 -2.10 -11.24
CA LYS A 202 -6.06 -1.72 -12.46
C LYS A 202 -6.71 -0.49 -13.06
N GLN A 203 -5.90 0.49 -13.41
CA GLN A 203 -6.38 1.70 -14.07
C GLN A 203 -5.52 2.02 -15.28
N LYS A 204 -6.17 2.48 -16.35
CA LYS A 204 -5.53 3.04 -17.53
C LYS A 204 -5.96 4.49 -17.66
N GLN A 205 -5.00 5.39 -17.79
CA GLN A 205 -5.24 6.82 -17.97
C GLN A 205 -4.47 7.33 -19.18
N LEU A 206 -5.17 8.04 -20.07
CA LEU A 206 -4.54 8.77 -21.17
C LEU A 206 -3.99 10.09 -20.63
N THR A 207 -2.72 10.35 -20.85
CA THR A 207 -2.02 11.56 -20.39
C THR A 207 -1.17 12.16 -21.50
N SER A 208 -0.72 13.40 -21.30
CA SER A 208 0.22 14.06 -22.21
C SER A 208 1.66 13.78 -21.80
N TRP A 209 2.59 13.99 -22.71
CA TRP A 209 4.03 13.90 -22.46
C TRP A 209 4.51 14.87 -21.34
N TRP A 210 3.73 15.93 -21.09
CA TRP A 210 4.01 16.98 -20.11
C TRP A 210 3.29 16.75 -18.76
N ALA A 211 2.66 15.57 -18.58
CA ALA A 211 2.06 15.26 -17.28
C ALA A 211 3.13 15.28 -16.19
N ASN A 212 2.88 16.10 -15.19
CA ASN A 212 3.78 16.25 -14.06
C ASN A 212 3.62 15.11 -13.04
N SER A 213 4.57 15.03 -12.10
CA SER A 213 4.56 14.04 -11.02
C SER A 213 3.30 14.10 -10.17
N ASP A 214 2.69 15.27 -10.00
CA ASP A 214 1.49 15.45 -9.18
C ASP A 214 0.26 14.78 -9.80
N THR A 215 0.13 14.88 -11.14
CA THR A 215 -0.97 14.19 -11.86
C THR A 215 -0.84 12.68 -11.76
N ALA A 216 0.38 12.15 -11.86
CA ALA A 216 0.66 10.73 -11.72
C ALA A 216 0.43 10.26 -10.28
N ASP A 217 0.82 11.06 -9.28
CA ASP A 217 0.59 10.74 -7.87
C ASP A 217 -0.91 10.73 -7.52
N GLN A 218 -1.68 11.68 -8.02
CA GLN A 218 -3.14 11.68 -7.86
C GLN A 218 -3.81 10.46 -8.52
N ALA A 219 -3.32 10.03 -9.68
CA ALA A 219 -3.82 8.82 -10.33
C ALA A 219 -3.47 7.57 -9.50
N ARG A 220 -2.27 7.52 -8.94
CA ARG A 220 -1.84 6.47 -8.00
C ARG A 220 -2.76 6.43 -6.79
N LEU A 221 -2.97 7.55 -6.11
CA LEU A 221 -3.86 7.62 -4.93
C LEU A 221 -5.27 7.13 -5.22
N ARG A 222 -5.79 7.42 -6.42
CA ARG A 222 -7.12 6.92 -6.80
C ARG A 222 -7.16 5.40 -6.95
N VAL A 223 -6.18 4.80 -7.64
CA VAL A 223 -6.16 3.35 -7.83
C VAL A 223 -5.88 2.61 -6.52
N GLU A 224 -4.98 3.14 -5.69
CA GLU A 224 -4.70 2.60 -4.36
C GLU A 224 -5.94 2.70 -3.45
N ARG A 225 -6.68 3.82 -3.51
CA ARG A 225 -7.92 3.98 -2.75
C ARG A 225 -8.98 2.94 -3.12
N ILE A 226 -9.19 2.69 -4.41
CA ILE A 226 -10.15 1.68 -4.87
C ILE A 226 -9.71 0.28 -4.45
N ALA A 227 -8.41 -0.02 -4.57
CA ALA A 227 -7.87 -1.30 -4.12
C ALA A 227 -8.00 -1.46 -2.60
N PHE A 228 -7.83 -0.37 -1.82
CA PHE A 228 -8.02 -0.38 -0.37
C PHE A 228 -9.49 -0.65 0.01
N GLU A 229 -10.45 -0.03 -0.65
CA GLU A 229 -11.87 -0.30 -0.44
C GLU A 229 -12.22 -1.77 -0.71
N LYS A 230 -11.69 -2.34 -1.80
CA LYS A 230 -11.85 -3.77 -2.10
C LYS A 230 -11.19 -4.67 -1.05
N MET A 231 -10.00 -4.29 -0.57
CA MET A 231 -9.34 -5.03 0.51
C MET A 231 -10.17 -5.00 1.79
N LEU A 232 -10.82 -3.88 2.10
CA LEU A 232 -11.75 -3.80 3.24
C LEU A 232 -12.96 -4.73 3.07
N ASP A 233 -13.51 -4.85 1.85
CA ASP A 233 -14.59 -5.80 1.56
C ASP A 233 -14.14 -7.26 1.84
N GLU A 234 -12.91 -7.61 1.45
CA GLU A 234 -12.35 -8.93 1.75
C GLU A 234 -12.03 -9.10 3.24
N PHE A 235 -11.56 -8.05 3.91
CA PHE A 235 -11.34 -8.05 5.35
C PHE A 235 -12.65 -8.29 6.12
N GLU A 236 -13.76 -7.66 5.74
CA GLU A 236 -15.07 -7.90 6.37
C GLU A 236 -15.51 -9.35 6.25
N LYS A 237 -15.33 -9.96 5.06
CA LYS A 237 -15.64 -11.38 4.85
C LYS A 237 -14.79 -12.28 5.73
N LEU A 238 -13.47 -12.01 5.78
CA LEU A 238 -12.56 -12.72 6.66
C LEU A 238 -13.00 -12.59 8.11
N TRP A 239 -13.28 -11.34 8.56
CA TRP A 239 -13.65 -11.06 9.94
C TRP A 239 -14.94 -11.79 10.36
N ILE A 240 -15.97 -11.79 9.52
CA ILE A 240 -17.23 -12.52 9.79
C ILE A 240 -16.93 -14.00 10.04
N GLY A 241 -16.08 -14.61 9.22
CA GLY A 241 -15.67 -16.01 9.39
C GLY A 241 -14.94 -16.24 10.72
N VAL A 242 -13.94 -15.41 10.99
CA VAL A 242 -13.13 -15.47 12.23
C VAL A 242 -14.01 -15.29 13.48
N ALA A 243 -14.88 -14.28 13.47
CA ALA A 243 -15.77 -14.00 14.59
C ALA A 243 -16.74 -15.19 14.87
N ALA A 244 -17.30 -15.78 13.83
CA ALA A 244 -18.19 -16.93 13.94
C ALA A 244 -17.47 -18.17 14.49
N GLU A 245 -16.27 -18.49 13.98
CA GLU A 245 -15.46 -19.61 14.43
C GLU A 245 -15.03 -19.44 15.89
N ARG A 246 -14.54 -18.27 16.26
CA ARG A 246 -14.13 -17.96 17.63
C ARG A 246 -15.30 -18.02 18.62
N ALA A 247 -16.45 -17.48 18.25
CA ALA A 247 -17.65 -17.56 19.09
C ALA A 247 -18.10 -19.02 19.32
N ALA A 248 -18.03 -19.86 18.29
CA ALA A 248 -18.35 -21.29 18.42
C ALA A 248 -17.39 -22.00 19.41
N VAL A 249 -16.08 -21.76 19.30
CA VAL A 249 -15.08 -22.36 20.20
C VAL A 249 -15.27 -21.89 21.65
N LEU A 250 -15.51 -20.59 21.87
CA LEU A 250 -15.75 -20.06 23.22
C LEU A 250 -17.03 -20.63 23.86
N ASN A 251 -18.10 -20.81 23.08
CA ASN A 251 -19.34 -21.43 23.57
C ASN A 251 -19.12 -22.89 23.98
N ILE A 252 -18.35 -23.67 23.21
CA ILE A 252 -18.00 -25.04 23.55
C ILE A 252 -17.20 -25.10 24.84
N GLN A 253 -16.21 -24.23 25.00
CA GLN A 253 -15.38 -24.16 26.20
C GLN A 253 -16.19 -23.77 27.46
N ALA A 254 -17.19 -22.90 27.30
CA ALA A 254 -18.09 -22.52 28.39
C ALA A 254 -19.04 -23.65 28.79
N ALA A 255 -19.45 -24.49 27.85
CA ALA A 255 -20.36 -25.63 28.09
C ALA A 255 -19.67 -26.84 28.78
N VAL A 256 -18.35 -26.92 28.75
CA VAL A 256 -17.53 -28.00 29.33
C VAL A 256 -17.05 -27.69 30.76
N LYS A 257 -17.21 -26.44 31.22
CA LYS A 257 -16.95 -26.04 32.62
C LYS A 257 -18.18 -26.10 33.47
#